data_1d37b4e6a526575da8270afc303f835f
#
_entry.id   1d37b4e6a526575da8270afc303f835f
#
_cell.length_a   1.000
_cell.length_b   1.000
_cell.length_c   1.000
_cell.angle_alpha   90.00
_cell.angle_beta   90.00
_cell.angle_gamma   90.00
#
_symmetry.space_group_name_H-M   'P 1'
#
loop_
_entity.id
_entity.type
_entity.pdbx_description
1 polymer ?
#
loop_
_entity_poly.entity_id
_entity_poly.type
_entity_poly.pdbx_seq_one_letter_code
_entity_poly.pdbx_strand_id
1 'polypeptide(L)'
;LGYALGLSGDDRLYNNIFAGIKDVEEPDSTLGTVGYNGCTTSIEEFEAAVRGAHSREDQSMFRRIEQPAYVNANVYYQNAQPFDKEQDKAVVTGFDPKAKVVEDGDGVYLEIECDESMFALPTQIHGTSTLGAVRLVNAEFETPEGTPIVLDTDITGAKRSDRPVPGPVEGLKPGKNRIRLTNLD
;
A
#
# COMPACT_ATOMS: atom_id res chain seq x y z
N LEU A 1 8.36 -26.90 -5.51
CA LEU A 1 7.71 -25.77 -6.20
C LEU A 1 6.38 -25.35 -5.55
N GLY A 2 5.61 -26.26 -4.93
CA GLY A 2 4.32 -25.95 -4.31
C GLY A 2 4.38 -25.11 -3.05
N TYR A 3 5.48 -25.11 -2.31
CA TYR A 3 5.59 -24.42 -1.03
C TYR A 3 5.89 -22.90 -1.16
N ALA A 4 6.44 -22.47 -2.27
CA ALA A 4 6.72 -21.05 -2.49
C ALA A 4 5.46 -20.19 -2.74
N LEU A 5 4.36 -20.83 -3.09
CA LEU A 5 3.09 -20.14 -3.39
C LEU A 5 2.27 -19.74 -2.16
N GLY A 6 2.62 -20.25 -0.97
CA GLY A 6 1.90 -19.96 0.27
C GLY A 6 2.53 -18.89 1.16
N LEU A 7 3.67 -18.32 0.75
CA LEU A 7 4.36 -17.29 1.52
C LEU A 7 3.84 -15.91 1.10
N SER A 8 3.48 -15.09 2.07
CA SER A 8 3.15 -13.68 1.86
C SER A 8 4.34 -12.92 1.29
N GLY A 9 4.08 -11.87 0.54
CA GLY A 9 5.10 -11.02 -0.05
C GLY A 9 4.94 -10.88 -1.56
N ASP A 10 5.86 -10.14 -2.19
CA ASP A 10 5.78 -9.63 -3.56
C ASP A 10 4.60 -8.65 -3.73
N ASP A 11 4.20 -8.04 -2.61
CA ASP A 11 3.11 -7.07 -2.54
C ASP A 11 3.62 -5.65 -2.81
N ARG A 12 2.78 -4.84 -3.43
CA ARG A 12 3.07 -3.44 -3.76
C ARG A 12 2.03 -2.53 -3.15
N LEU A 13 2.47 -1.70 -2.22
CA LEU A 13 1.62 -0.83 -1.41
C LEU A 13 2.15 0.60 -1.48
N TYR A 14 1.60 1.39 -2.39
CA TYR A 14 2.02 2.76 -2.64
C TYR A 14 0.85 3.74 -2.53
N ASN A 15 1.14 4.93 -2.02
CA ASN A 15 0.20 6.04 -1.99
C ASN A 15 -1.12 5.73 -1.25
N ASN A 16 -1.10 4.86 -0.22
CA ASN A 16 -2.29 4.51 0.53
C ASN A 16 -2.45 5.36 1.79
N ILE A 17 -3.66 5.37 2.33
CA ILE A 17 -3.97 5.83 3.68
C ILE A 17 -4.38 4.62 4.50
N PHE A 18 -3.63 4.32 5.54
CA PHE A 18 -3.94 3.31 6.55
C PHE A 18 -4.48 4.00 7.80
N ALA A 19 -5.72 3.75 8.14
CA ALA A 19 -6.32 4.23 9.38
C ALA A 19 -6.42 3.07 10.37
N GLY A 20 -5.88 3.27 11.55
CA GLY A 20 -6.01 2.34 12.65
C GLY A 20 -7.42 2.35 13.26
N ILE A 21 -7.55 1.69 14.39
CA ILE A 21 -8.80 1.63 15.16
C ILE A 21 -8.61 2.45 16.42
N LYS A 22 -9.54 3.37 16.67
CA LYS A 22 -9.57 4.15 17.89
C LYS A 22 -9.82 3.23 19.10
N ASP A 23 -9.18 3.53 20.22
CA ASP A 23 -9.38 2.87 21.51
C ASP A 23 -8.93 1.38 21.56
N VAL A 24 -8.14 0.91 20.60
CA VAL A 24 -7.47 -0.38 20.68
C VAL A 24 -6.04 -0.14 21.20
N GLU A 25 -5.84 -0.30 22.49
CA GLU A 25 -4.53 -0.33 23.13
C GLU A 25 -3.91 -1.72 23.01
N GLU A 26 -3.63 -2.16 21.79
CA GLU A 26 -2.87 -3.38 21.58
C GLU A 26 -1.44 -3.02 21.18
N PRO A 27 -0.44 -3.32 22.05
CA PRO A 27 0.97 -3.06 21.73
C PRO A 27 1.46 -3.84 20.51
N ASP A 28 0.77 -4.91 20.12
CA ASP A 28 1.08 -5.76 18.99
C ASP A 28 0.11 -5.51 17.80
N SER A 29 -0.30 -4.26 17.60
CA SER A 29 -1.16 -3.92 16.47
C SER A 29 -0.53 -4.37 15.14
N THR A 30 -1.25 -5.23 14.40
CA THR A 30 -0.91 -5.62 13.03
C THR A 30 -1.55 -4.70 11.98
N LEU A 31 -2.10 -3.57 12.41
CA LEU A 31 -2.75 -2.60 11.54
C LEU A 31 -1.71 -1.80 10.73
N GLY A 32 -2.01 -1.55 9.47
CA GLY A 32 -1.09 -0.91 8.55
C GLY A 32 -0.24 -1.91 7.78
N THR A 33 1.04 -1.61 7.59
CA THR A 33 1.98 -2.46 6.83
C THR A 33 3.05 -3.12 7.70
N VAL A 34 2.93 -3.01 9.01
CA VAL A 34 3.87 -3.62 9.98
C VAL A 34 4.00 -5.14 9.82
N GLY A 35 2.97 -5.80 9.32
CA GLY A 35 2.98 -7.25 9.02
C GLY A 35 4.02 -7.66 7.96
N TYR A 36 4.59 -6.71 7.24
CA TYR A 36 5.69 -6.94 6.29
C TYR A 36 7.08 -6.82 6.92
N ASN A 37 7.19 -6.51 8.22
CA ASN A 37 8.49 -6.46 8.90
C ASN A 37 9.19 -7.82 8.80
N GLY A 38 10.46 -7.79 8.35
CA GLY A 38 11.22 -9.00 8.01
C GLY A 38 11.30 -9.27 6.49
N CYS A 39 10.37 -8.77 5.70
CA CYS A 39 10.45 -8.89 4.24
C CYS A 39 11.68 -8.16 3.66
N THR A 40 12.17 -8.67 2.54
CA THR A 40 13.15 -7.95 1.72
C THR A 40 12.48 -6.83 0.93
N THR A 41 13.26 -5.88 0.42
CA THR A 41 12.73 -4.71 -0.31
C THR A 41 12.97 -4.79 -1.81
N SER A 42 13.69 -5.81 -2.25
CA SER A 42 13.95 -6.05 -3.67
C SER A 42 14.11 -7.53 -3.96
N ILE A 43 14.02 -7.88 -5.25
CA ILE A 43 14.25 -9.25 -5.72
C ILE A 43 15.72 -9.65 -5.53
N GLU A 44 16.65 -8.72 -5.73
CA GLU A 44 18.08 -8.93 -5.58
C GLU A 44 18.44 -9.23 -4.12
N GLU A 45 17.86 -8.49 -3.16
CA GLU A 45 18.02 -8.73 -1.72
C GLU A 45 17.50 -10.12 -1.34
N PHE A 46 16.32 -10.47 -1.84
CA PHE A 46 15.71 -11.78 -1.63
C PHE A 46 16.59 -12.92 -2.18
N GLU A 47 17.03 -12.81 -3.45
CA GLU A 47 17.89 -13.82 -4.08
C GLU A 47 19.23 -13.96 -3.37
N ALA A 48 19.83 -12.85 -2.92
CA ALA A 48 21.08 -12.87 -2.15
C ALA A 48 20.88 -13.61 -0.81
N ALA A 49 19.76 -13.35 -0.12
CA ALA A 49 19.44 -14.05 1.12
C ALA A 49 19.25 -15.56 0.90
N VAL A 50 18.53 -15.94 -0.17
CA VAL A 50 18.34 -17.36 -0.55
C VAL A 50 19.67 -18.04 -0.88
N ARG A 51 20.54 -17.40 -1.69
CA ARG A 51 21.86 -17.93 -2.04
C ARG A 51 22.79 -18.05 -0.85
N GLY A 52 22.67 -17.15 0.14
CA GLY A 52 23.45 -17.16 1.38
C GLY A 52 23.00 -18.22 2.38
N ALA A 53 21.80 -18.74 2.24
CA ALA A 53 21.25 -19.74 3.14
C ALA A 53 21.73 -21.15 2.78
N HIS A 54 22.83 -21.59 3.41
CA HIS A 54 23.43 -22.92 3.20
C HIS A 54 22.71 -24.08 3.91
N SER A 55 21.41 -23.95 4.17
CA SER A 55 20.64 -25.00 4.83
C SER A 55 20.17 -26.04 3.82
N ARG A 56 20.38 -27.33 4.14
CA ARG A 56 19.82 -28.47 3.36
C ARG A 56 18.34 -28.72 3.66
N GLU A 57 17.75 -27.98 4.59
CA GLU A 57 16.37 -28.11 4.99
C GLU A 57 15.54 -27.03 4.29
N ASP A 58 15.00 -27.35 3.13
CA ASP A 58 14.18 -26.44 2.31
C ASP A 58 13.09 -25.71 3.10
N GLN A 59 12.41 -26.40 4.03
CA GLN A 59 11.36 -25.80 4.85
C GLN A 59 11.88 -24.73 5.82
N SER A 60 13.09 -24.89 6.37
CA SER A 60 13.67 -23.90 7.28
C SER A 60 14.11 -22.64 6.57
N MET A 61 14.45 -22.75 5.29
CA MET A 61 14.79 -21.61 4.43
C MET A 61 13.57 -20.72 4.19
N PHE A 62 12.43 -21.31 3.81
CA PHE A 62 11.20 -20.59 3.53
C PHE A 62 10.61 -19.90 4.77
N ARG A 63 10.91 -20.38 5.96
CA ARG A 63 10.48 -19.73 7.22
C ARG A 63 11.35 -18.54 7.64
N ARG A 64 12.53 -18.39 7.08
CA ARG A 64 13.52 -17.38 7.50
C ARG A 64 13.74 -16.28 6.47
N ILE A 65 13.39 -16.53 5.23
CA ILE A 65 13.61 -15.60 4.13
C ILE A 65 12.24 -15.26 3.53
N GLU A 66 11.75 -14.11 3.93
CA GLU A 66 10.47 -13.61 3.45
C GLU A 66 10.62 -12.98 2.08
N GLN A 67 9.53 -13.04 1.31
CA GLN A 67 9.48 -12.49 -0.03
C GLN A 67 9.56 -10.96 -0.01
N PRO A 68 9.93 -10.33 -1.12
CA PRO A 68 9.97 -8.87 -1.19
C PRO A 68 8.60 -8.24 -0.94
N ALA A 69 8.61 -7.12 -0.21
CA ALA A 69 7.47 -6.23 -0.10
C ALA A 69 7.91 -4.82 -0.54
N TYR A 70 7.12 -4.20 -1.41
CA TYR A 70 7.40 -2.89 -1.99
C TYR A 70 6.41 -1.89 -1.41
N VAL A 71 6.84 -1.18 -0.38
CA VAL A 71 5.99 -0.30 0.43
C VAL A 71 6.60 1.08 0.47
N ASN A 72 5.91 2.09 -0.04
CA ASN A 72 6.40 3.47 0.02
C ASN A 72 5.28 4.51 -0.18
N ALA A 73 5.54 5.72 0.30
CA ALA A 73 4.69 6.89 0.16
C ALA A 73 3.28 6.72 0.77
N ASN A 74 3.17 5.97 1.86
CA ASN A 74 1.91 5.74 2.54
C ASN A 74 1.72 6.63 3.77
N VAL A 75 0.48 6.78 4.18
CA VAL A 75 0.04 7.55 5.34
C VAL A 75 -0.53 6.62 6.40
N TYR A 76 -0.16 6.83 7.65
CA TYR A 76 -0.59 6.01 8.79
C TYR A 76 -1.20 6.89 9.87
N TYR A 77 -2.48 6.69 10.13
CA TYR A 77 -3.24 7.39 11.15
C TYR A 77 -3.55 6.49 12.34
N GLN A 78 -3.78 7.11 13.49
CA GLN A 78 -4.09 6.45 14.76
C GLN A 78 -2.96 5.47 15.16
N ASN A 79 -3.29 4.19 15.35
CA ASN A 79 -2.35 3.12 15.71
C ASN A 79 -1.92 2.25 14.53
N ALA A 80 -2.21 2.65 13.28
CA ALA A 80 -1.63 1.98 12.12
C ALA A 80 -0.11 2.18 12.08
N GLN A 81 0.63 1.11 11.81
CA GLN A 81 2.09 1.10 11.85
C GLN A 81 2.67 0.82 10.47
N PRO A 82 3.74 1.51 10.08
CA PRO A 82 4.41 1.30 8.81
C PRO A 82 5.29 0.04 8.83
N PHE A 83 5.59 -0.47 7.65
CA PHE A 83 6.72 -1.35 7.40
C PHE A 83 8.03 -0.66 7.83
N ASP A 84 8.89 -1.36 8.54
CA ASP A 84 10.11 -0.79 9.14
C ASP A 84 11.08 -0.25 8.09
N LYS A 85 11.12 -0.85 6.89
CA LYS A 85 11.99 -0.43 5.78
C LYS A 85 11.34 0.58 4.82
N GLU A 86 10.07 0.96 5.04
CA GLU A 86 9.45 2.03 4.26
C GLU A 86 10.16 3.36 4.51
N GLN A 87 10.60 4.03 3.44
CA GLN A 87 11.38 5.26 3.53
C GLN A 87 10.50 6.51 3.59
N ASP A 88 9.66 6.70 2.59
CA ASP A 88 8.78 7.86 2.51
C ASP A 88 7.41 7.50 3.11
N LYS A 89 7.12 8.05 4.29
CA LYS A 89 5.86 7.81 5.01
C LYS A 89 5.46 9.00 5.86
N ALA A 90 4.18 9.16 6.06
CA ALA A 90 3.63 10.08 7.08
C ALA A 90 2.97 9.26 8.19
N VAL A 91 3.46 9.38 9.41
CA VAL A 91 2.89 8.70 10.58
C VAL A 91 2.35 9.74 11.55
N VAL A 92 1.05 9.78 11.72
CA VAL A 92 0.37 10.78 12.55
C VAL A 92 -0.42 10.06 13.64
N THR A 93 0.31 9.62 14.66
CA THR A 93 -0.25 8.91 15.81
C THR A 93 -1.28 9.78 16.54
N GLY A 94 -2.46 9.21 16.82
CA GLY A 94 -3.54 9.90 17.51
C GLY A 94 -4.42 10.78 16.61
N PHE A 95 -4.06 10.99 15.34
CA PHE A 95 -4.95 11.67 14.40
C PHE A 95 -6.05 10.71 13.93
N ASP A 96 -7.29 11.02 14.22
CA ASP A 96 -8.47 10.28 13.78
C ASP A 96 -8.97 10.87 12.45
N PRO A 97 -8.82 10.18 11.31
CA PRO A 97 -9.26 10.67 10.02
C PRO A 97 -10.79 10.67 9.89
N LYS A 98 -11.53 10.06 10.82
CA LYS A 98 -13.00 9.94 10.80
C LYS A 98 -13.54 9.44 9.47
N ALA A 99 -12.76 8.57 8.83
CA ALA A 99 -13.07 8.07 7.50
C ALA A 99 -14.32 7.19 7.52
N LYS A 100 -15.28 7.54 6.69
CA LYS A 100 -16.52 6.77 6.51
C LYS A 100 -17.09 6.98 5.11
N VAL A 101 -17.83 5.99 4.67
CA VAL A 101 -18.63 6.06 3.45
C VAL A 101 -20.10 6.29 3.89
N VAL A 102 -20.74 7.30 3.31
CA VAL A 102 -22.12 7.68 3.62
C VAL A 102 -22.96 7.73 2.36
N GLU A 103 -24.16 7.18 2.46
CA GLU A 103 -25.21 7.38 1.46
C GLU A 103 -26.02 8.63 1.86
N ASP A 104 -26.19 9.57 0.93
CA ASP A 104 -26.95 10.78 1.14
C ASP A 104 -27.62 11.24 -0.16
N GLY A 105 -28.96 11.27 -0.15
CA GLY A 105 -29.73 11.56 -1.32
C GLY A 105 -29.56 10.50 -2.42
N ASP A 106 -29.04 10.91 -3.56
CA ASP A 106 -28.80 10.09 -4.74
C ASP A 106 -27.32 9.68 -4.90
N GLY A 107 -26.51 9.86 -3.87
CA GLY A 107 -25.07 9.65 -3.96
C GLY A 107 -24.43 8.91 -2.80
N VAL A 108 -23.27 8.35 -3.09
CA VAL A 108 -22.35 7.79 -2.09
C VAL A 108 -21.16 8.71 -1.94
N TYR A 109 -20.80 9.03 -0.72
CA TYR A 109 -19.75 9.99 -0.39
C TYR A 109 -18.70 9.38 0.53
N LEU A 110 -17.44 9.72 0.27
CA LEU A 110 -16.36 9.57 1.23
C LEU A 110 -16.29 10.84 2.09
N GLU A 111 -16.43 10.69 3.39
CA GLU A 111 -16.10 11.72 4.36
C GLU A 111 -14.81 11.33 5.07
N ILE A 112 -13.81 12.22 5.07
CA ILE A 112 -12.50 11.97 5.67
C ILE A 112 -11.85 13.29 6.10
N GLU A 113 -11.15 13.29 7.23
CA GLU A 113 -10.24 14.37 7.60
C GLU A 113 -8.81 13.97 7.24
N CYS A 114 -8.05 14.87 6.61
CA CYS A 114 -6.68 14.64 6.18
C CYS A 114 -5.72 15.56 6.94
N ASP A 115 -4.63 14.96 7.45
CA ASP A 115 -3.54 15.73 8.04
C ASP A 115 -2.67 16.36 6.94
N GLU A 116 -2.09 17.52 7.22
CA GLU A 116 -1.32 18.29 6.25
C GLU A 116 -0.05 17.55 5.78
N SER A 117 0.55 16.73 6.64
CA SER A 117 1.81 16.04 6.35
C SER A 117 1.72 15.06 5.17
N MET A 118 0.54 14.48 4.90
CA MET A 118 0.36 13.56 3.78
C MET A 118 0.63 14.19 2.41
N PHE A 119 0.41 15.50 2.28
CA PHE A 119 0.56 16.22 1.00
C PHE A 119 2.02 16.56 0.68
N ALA A 120 2.94 16.33 1.62
CA ALA A 120 4.37 16.51 1.41
C ALA A 120 5.08 15.25 0.90
N LEU A 121 4.39 14.09 0.91
CA LEU A 121 4.99 12.82 0.48
C LEU A 121 5.40 12.86 -1.00
N PRO A 122 6.55 12.25 -1.36
CA PRO A 122 7.03 12.17 -2.74
C PRO A 122 6.31 11.04 -3.51
N THR A 123 5.02 11.19 -3.68
CA THR A 123 4.17 10.26 -4.41
C THR A 123 4.45 10.30 -5.90
N GLN A 124 4.12 9.22 -6.60
CA GLN A 124 4.23 9.13 -8.06
C GLN A 124 3.12 8.25 -8.64
N ILE A 125 2.86 8.41 -9.93
CA ILE A 125 2.03 7.48 -10.69
C ILE A 125 2.80 6.17 -10.87
N HIS A 126 2.13 5.06 -10.60
CA HIS A 126 2.66 3.72 -10.81
C HIS A 126 2.09 3.09 -12.08
N GLY A 127 2.87 2.24 -12.71
CA GLY A 127 2.49 1.50 -13.90
C GLY A 127 3.47 0.37 -14.17
N THR A 128 3.36 -0.31 -15.28
CA THR A 128 4.20 -1.46 -15.65
C THR A 128 5.68 -1.21 -15.36
N SER A 129 6.23 -0.10 -15.80
CA SER A 129 7.65 0.21 -15.64
C SER A 129 8.12 0.45 -14.19
N THR A 130 7.22 0.87 -13.31
CA THR A 130 7.53 1.18 -11.91
C THR A 130 7.11 0.08 -10.93
N LEU A 131 6.21 -0.80 -11.33
CA LEU A 131 5.79 -1.94 -10.53
C LEU A 131 6.76 -3.11 -10.62
N GLY A 132 7.60 -3.15 -11.68
CA GLY A 132 8.51 -4.26 -11.94
C GLY A 132 7.78 -5.53 -12.35
N ALA A 133 8.47 -6.66 -12.26
CA ALA A 133 7.93 -7.96 -12.62
C ALA A 133 7.49 -8.78 -11.40
N VAL A 134 6.53 -9.66 -11.60
CA VAL A 134 6.12 -10.66 -10.61
C VAL A 134 7.22 -11.70 -10.45
N ARG A 135 7.67 -11.91 -9.22
CA ARG A 135 8.88 -12.65 -8.87
C ARG A 135 9.00 -14.05 -9.49
N LEU A 136 7.96 -14.86 -9.40
CA LEU A 136 8.07 -16.29 -9.78
C LEU A 136 8.02 -16.51 -11.29
N VAL A 137 7.24 -15.73 -11.98
CA VAL A 137 7.00 -15.89 -13.43
C VAL A 137 7.74 -14.85 -14.25
N ASN A 138 8.34 -13.87 -13.60
CA ASN A 138 9.04 -12.74 -14.23
C ASN A 138 8.16 -12.06 -15.29
N ALA A 139 6.87 -11.93 -15.00
CA ALA A 139 5.89 -11.27 -15.86
C ALA A 139 5.67 -9.83 -15.40
N GLU A 140 5.64 -8.92 -16.33
CA GLU A 140 5.27 -7.53 -16.07
C GLU A 140 3.76 -7.39 -15.79
N PHE A 141 3.38 -6.29 -15.13
CA PHE A 141 1.98 -5.92 -14.94
C PHE A 141 1.46 -5.30 -16.23
N GLU A 142 0.43 -5.90 -16.81
CA GLU A 142 -0.16 -5.47 -18.08
C GLU A 142 -1.69 -5.60 -18.06
N THR A 143 -2.35 -4.97 -19.02
CA THR A 143 -3.80 -5.14 -19.23
C THR A 143 -4.11 -6.54 -19.72
N PRO A 144 -5.39 -6.97 -19.69
CA PRO A 144 -5.79 -8.25 -20.30
C PRO A 144 -5.41 -8.41 -21.77
N GLU A 145 -5.21 -7.30 -22.47
CA GLU A 145 -4.80 -7.25 -23.88
C GLU A 145 -3.27 -7.27 -24.07
N GLY A 146 -2.49 -7.36 -22.98
CA GLY A 146 -1.03 -7.41 -23.03
C GLY A 146 -0.37 -6.04 -23.28
N THR A 147 -1.02 -4.95 -22.88
CA THR A 147 -0.45 -3.60 -22.98
C THR A 147 -0.03 -3.07 -21.61
N PRO A 148 0.96 -2.16 -21.53
CA PRO A 148 1.37 -1.57 -20.28
C PRO A 148 0.21 -0.89 -19.53
N ILE A 149 0.14 -1.07 -18.22
CA ILE A 149 -0.80 -0.36 -17.34
C ILE A 149 -0.21 0.97 -16.86
N VAL A 150 -1.10 1.92 -16.58
CA VAL A 150 -0.79 3.16 -15.86
C VAL A 150 -1.92 3.42 -14.87
N LEU A 151 -1.58 3.51 -13.58
CA LEU A 151 -2.55 3.70 -12.49
C LEU A 151 -2.77 5.21 -12.25
N ASP A 152 -3.24 5.91 -13.25
CA ASP A 152 -3.35 7.37 -13.28
C ASP A 152 -4.78 7.92 -13.14
N THR A 153 -5.70 7.08 -12.72
CA THR A 153 -7.06 7.47 -12.38
C THR A 153 -7.39 7.06 -10.94
N ASP A 154 -8.23 7.85 -10.30
CA ASP A 154 -8.74 7.53 -8.97
C ASP A 154 -10.03 6.66 -9.06
N ILE A 155 -10.59 6.30 -7.90
CA ILE A 155 -11.79 5.44 -7.87
C ILE A 155 -13.05 6.10 -8.46
N THR A 156 -13.04 7.42 -8.66
CA THR A 156 -14.14 8.16 -9.32
C THR A 156 -13.96 8.24 -10.83
N GLY A 157 -12.81 7.76 -11.34
CA GLY A 157 -12.41 7.91 -12.74
C GLY A 157 -11.72 9.23 -13.05
N ALA A 158 -11.48 10.08 -12.05
CA ALA A 158 -10.76 11.33 -12.24
C ALA A 158 -9.26 11.08 -12.47
N LYS A 159 -8.66 11.87 -13.36
CA LYS A 159 -7.23 11.80 -13.65
C LYS A 159 -6.42 12.26 -12.43
N ARG A 160 -5.40 11.49 -12.08
CA ARG A 160 -4.43 11.87 -11.04
C ARG A 160 -3.36 12.80 -11.60
N SER A 161 -2.83 13.65 -10.75
CA SER A 161 -1.65 14.48 -11.03
C SER A 161 -0.38 13.61 -11.07
N ASP A 162 0.74 14.16 -11.58
CA ASP A 162 2.05 13.47 -11.60
C ASP A 162 2.55 13.14 -10.18
N ARG A 163 2.08 13.89 -9.18
CA ARG A 163 2.28 13.64 -7.76
C ARG A 163 0.90 13.46 -7.11
N PRO A 164 0.32 12.26 -7.21
CA PRO A 164 -1.03 12.01 -6.76
C PRO A 164 -1.15 12.17 -5.25
N VAL A 165 -2.29 12.66 -4.80
CA VAL A 165 -2.60 12.67 -3.37
C VAL A 165 -2.74 11.22 -2.89
N PRO A 166 -2.12 10.83 -1.75
CA PRO A 166 -2.35 9.51 -1.17
C PRO A 166 -3.83 9.23 -0.92
N GLY A 167 -4.23 7.98 -1.10
CA GLY A 167 -5.62 7.56 -0.88
C GLY A 167 -6.42 7.38 -2.15
N PRO A 168 -7.73 7.11 -2.01
CA PRO A 168 -8.55 6.62 -3.11
C PRO A 168 -8.97 7.69 -4.12
N VAL A 169 -8.92 8.97 -3.75
CA VAL A 169 -9.38 10.09 -4.60
C VAL A 169 -8.37 11.21 -4.66
N GLU A 170 -8.20 11.82 -5.83
CA GLU A 170 -7.25 12.92 -6.06
C GLU A 170 -7.67 14.24 -5.44
N GLY A 171 -8.96 14.46 -5.24
CA GLY A 171 -9.51 15.73 -4.77
C GLY A 171 -9.36 16.04 -3.28
N LEU A 172 -8.63 15.22 -2.51
CA LEU A 172 -8.43 15.44 -1.07
C LEU A 172 -7.62 16.70 -0.80
N LYS A 173 -7.95 17.38 0.31
CA LYS A 173 -7.28 18.59 0.82
C LYS A 173 -7.05 18.45 2.32
N PRO A 174 -6.13 19.23 2.91
CA PRO A 174 -5.99 19.29 4.36
C PRO A 174 -7.31 19.61 5.06
N GLY A 175 -7.56 18.95 6.19
CA GLY A 175 -8.80 19.09 6.95
C GLY A 175 -9.93 18.22 6.42
N LYS A 176 -11.17 18.70 6.58
CA LYS A 176 -12.39 17.94 6.25
C LYS A 176 -12.67 17.88 4.76
N ASN A 177 -12.94 16.68 4.29
CA ASN A 177 -13.32 16.40 2.91
C ASN A 177 -14.65 15.65 2.88
N ARG A 178 -15.43 15.93 1.84
CA ARG A 178 -16.61 15.16 1.44
C ARG A 178 -16.61 15.04 -0.07
N ILE A 179 -16.29 13.86 -0.58
CA ILE A 179 -16.11 13.59 -2.00
C ILE A 179 -17.18 12.62 -2.46
N ARG A 180 -17.88 12.94 -3.54
CA ARG A 180 -18.85 12.04 -4.16
C ARG A 180 -18.12 10.94 -4.88
N LEU A 181 -18.40 9.69 -4.55
CA LEU A 181 -17.78 8.50 -5.14
C LEU A 181 -18.58 7.99 -6.36
N THR A 182 -19.89 7.95 -6.22
CA THR A 182 -20.80 7.50 -7.28
C THR A 182 -22.21 8.02 -7.06
N ASN A 183 -23.07 7.87 -8.09
CA ASN A 183 -24.51 8.02 -7.95
C ASN A 183 -25.11 6.71 -7.44
N LEU A 184 -26.22 6.80 -6.72
CA LEU A 184 -27.10 5.66 -6.49
C LEU A 184 -28.08 5.61 -7.66
N ASP A 185 -28.11 4.50 -8.41
CA ASP A 185 -29.07 4.24 -9.46
C ASP A 185 -30.44 3.86 -8.88
#